data_012f80847218d556254631084b11405e
#
_entry.id   012f80847218d556254631084b11405e
#
_cell.length_a   1.000
_cell.length_b   1.000
_cell.length_c   1.000
_cell.angle_alpha   90.00
_cell.angle_beta   90.00
_cell.angle_gamma   90.00
#
_symmetry.space_group_name_H-M   'P 1'
#
loop_
_entity.id
_entity.type
_entity.pdbx_description
1 polymer ?
#
loop_
_entity_poly.entity_id
_entity_poly.type
_entity_poly.pdbx_seq_one_letter_code
_entity_poly.pdbx_strand_id
1 'polypeptide(L)'
;MEHKKRLSKIVTTIHIEPYLAEYAIRQFNHHSETDAVMFPPGSCVYCTVWENMARPRANASTPAQEGNLTIFLPSRRAGIDGGKWKDPAYFNYLSPRAVNEIEAELREVFNLDLRRTILKNEKERRESKEKRIDVVNRFMQQYGLTAITEDALLKNYARYINRMSPQKPRKYRKKLQD
;
A
#
# COMPACT_ATOMS: atom_id res chain seq x y z
N MET A 1 33.94 23.71 3.06
CA MET A 1 32.72 23.70 3.90
C MET A 1 31.55 23.32 3.01
N GLU A 2 31.16 22.04 3.01
CA GLU A 2 30.02 21.57 2.22
C GLU A 2 28.72 21.96 2.92
N HIS A 3 28.01 22.93 2.36
CA HIS A 3 26.63 23.17 2.69
C HIS A 3 25.79 21.96 2.22
N LYS A 4 25.69 20.91 3.03
CA LYS A 4 24.59 19.94 2.92
C LYS A 4 23.28 20.74 3.06
N LYS A 5 22.68 21.15 1.93
CA LYS A 5 21.30 21.61 1.88
C LYS A 5 20.46 20.51 2.52
N ARG A 6 20.04 20.70 3.77
CA ARG A 6 18.96 19.92 4.37
C ARG A 6 17.74 20.17 3.49
N LEU A 7 17.49 19.25 2.59
CA LEU A 7 16.21 19.20 1.88
C LEU A 7 15.15 19.14 3.00
N SER A 8 14.37 20.20 3.12
CA SER A 8 13.25 20.24 4.03
C SER A 8 12.34 19.07 3.63
N LYS A 9 12.21 18.09 4.52
CA LYS A 9 11.34 16.94 4.30
C LYS A 9 9.90 17.45 4.37
N ILE A 10 9.28 17.67 3.22
CA ILE A 10 7.90 18.14 3.15
C ILE A 10 6.99 16.92 3.20
N VAL A 11 5.96 17.02 4.03
CA VAL A 11 4.96 15.98 4.26
C VAL A 11 3.60 16.43 3.78
N THR A 12 2.73 15.48 3.48
CA THR A 12 1.31 15.70 3.25
C THR A 12 0.52 14.57 3.90
N THR A 13 -0.70 14.86 4.31
CA THR A 13 -1.59 13.84 4.90
C THR A 13 -2.64 13.46 3.89
N ILE A 14 -2.90 12.16 3.76
CA ILE A 14 -3.92 11.59 2.86
C ILE A 14 -4.91 10.74 3.66
N HIS A 15 -6.12 10.60 3.14
CA HIS A 15 -7.13 9.73 3.71
C HIS A 15 -7.28 8.48 2.84
N ILE A 16 -6.98 7.31 3.40
CA ILE A 16 -7.06 6.00 2.75
C ILE A 16 -7.76 5.00 3.67
N GLU A 17 -8.00 3.79 3.19
CA GLU A 17 -8.55 2.72 4.04
C GLU A 17 -7.70 2.52 5.30
N PRO A 18 -8.31 2.48 6.50
CA PRO A 18 -7.57 2.47 7.77
C PRO A 18 -6.55 1.35 7.90
N TYR A 19 -6.88 0.13 7.48
CA TYR A 19 -5.93 -0.99 7.57
C TYR A 19 -4.70 -0.81 6.66
N LEU A 20 -4.83 -0.09 5.54
CA LEU A 20 -3.69 0.24 4.68
C LEU A 20 -2.78 1.29 5.31
N ALA A 21 -3.36 2.25 6.05
CA ALA A 21 -2.57 3.20 6.84
C ALA A 21 -1.80 2.49 7.96
N GLU A 22 -2.46 1.61 8.73
CA GLU A 22 -1.83 0.77 9.76
C GLU A 22 -0.66 -0.04 9.17
N TYR A 23 -0.90 -0.70 8.02
CA TYR A 23 0.12 -1.46 7.31
C TYR A 23 1.30 -0.59 6.86
N ALA A 24 1.03 0.56 6.23
CA ALA A 24 2.06 1.44 5.70
C ALA A 24 2.98 1.97 6.81
N ILE A 25 2.43 2.36 7.95
CA ILE A 25 3.18 2.85 9.12
C ILE A 25 4.15 1.77 9.65
N ARG A 26 3.77 0.50 9.59
CA ARG A 26 4.60 -0.62 10.10
C ARG A 26 5.56 -1.17 9.06
N GLN A 27 5.16 -1.18 7.79
CA GLN A 27 5.95 -1.76 6.70
C GLN A 27 7.08 -0.86 6.23
N PHE A 28 6.86 0.45 6.21
CA PHE A 28 7.81 1.40 5.67
C PHE A 28 8.53 2.19 6.78
N ASN A 29 9.61 2.88 6.40
CA ASN A 29 10.35 3.72 7.34
C ASN A 29 9.46 4.85 7.87
N HIS A 30 9.15 4.77 9.14
CA HIS A 30 8.35 5.76 9.85
C HIS A 30 9.27 6.72 10.60
N HIS A 31 9.06 8.02 10.42
CA HIS A 31 9.87 9.06 11.06
C HIS A 31 9.14 9.58 12.30
N SER A 32 9.68 9.27 13.47
CA SER A 32 9.02 9.54 14.76
C SER A 32 8.72 11.02 15.04
N GLU A 33 9.55 11.95 14.54
CA GLU A 33 9.35 13.39 14.78
C GLU A 33 8.21 14.00 13.98
N THR A 34 7.92 13.44 12.77
CA THR A 34 6.90 13.98 11.86
C THR A 34 5.69 13.07 11.71
N ASP A 35 5.72 11.90 12.37
CA ASP A 35 4.72 10.85 12.23
C ASP A 35 4.42 10.49 10.76
N ALA A 36 5.45 10.58 9.92
CA ALA A 36 5.33 10.44 8.48
C ALA A 36 6.04 9.19 7.96
N VAL A 37 5.41 8.54 7.00
CA VAL A 37 5.92 7.37 6.29
C VAL A 37 6.76 7.78 5.10
N MET A 38 7.93 7.17 4.97
CA MET A 38 8.81 7.33 3.82
C MET A 38 8.79 6.07 2.96
N PHE A 39 8.22 6.16 1.77
CA PHE A 39 8.27 5.07 0.82
C PHE A 39 9.68 4.91 0.24
N PRO A 40 10.18 3.67 0.07
CA PRO A 40 11.50 3.43 -0.50
C PRO A 40 11.61 4.00 -1.92
N PRO A 41 12.68 4.71 -2.26
CA PRO A 41 12.94 5.14 -3.63
C PRO A 41 12.89 3.96 -4.60
N GLY A 42 12.17 4.10 -5.71
CA GLY A 42 12.00 3.04 -6.72
C GLY A 42 10.86 2.07 -6.46
N SER A 43 10.16 2.16 -5.31
CA SER A 43 8.90 1.41 -5.13
C SER A 43 7.79 1.98 -6.01
N CYS A 44 6.82 1.14 -6.40
CA CYS A 44 5.66 1.59 -7.18
C CYS A 44 4.94 2.74 -6.47
N VAL A 45 4.70 2.61 -5.16
CA VAL A 45 4.06 3.66 -4.35
C VAL A 45 4.83 4.98 -4.41
N TYR A 46 6.17 4.94 -4.25
CA TYR A 46 7.01 6.15 -4.37
C TYR A 46 6.85 6.81 -5.74
N CYS A 47 6.90 6.02 -6.81
CA CYS A 47 6.75 6.51 -8.17
C CYS A 47 5.35 7.11 -8.41
N THR A 48 4.30 6.44 -7.94
CA THR A 48 2.91 6.92 -8.03
C THR A 48 2.72 8.23 -7.28
N VAL A 49 3.27 8.37 -6.07
CA VAL A 49 3.25 9.65 -5.35
C VAL A 49 3.94 10.73 -6.17
N TRP A 50 5.18 10.47 -6.65
CA TRP A 50 5.94 11.47 -7.41
C TRP A 50 5.25 11.90 -8.71
N GLU A 51 4.67 10.96 -9.44
CA GLU A 51 3.98 11.24 -10.71
C GLU A 51 2.75 12.12 -10.49
N ASN A 52 2.02 11.88 -9.42
CA ASN A 52 0.77 12.55 -9.07
C ASN A 52 0.93 13.86 -8.30
N MET A 53 2.14 14.19 -7.83
CA MET A 53 2.40 15.50 -7.21
C MET A 53 2.14 16.64 -8.20
N ALA A 54 1.30 17.60 -7.79
CA ALA A 54 0.92 18.76 -8.59
C ALA A 54 1.10 20.06 -7.79
N ARG A 55 1.08 21.19 -8.50
CA ARG A 55 0.98 22.51 -7.85
C ARG A 55 -0.47 22.73 -7.42
N PRO A 56 -0.72 23.23 -6.18
CA PRO A 56 -2.06 23.64 -5.81
C PRO A 56 -2.52 24.77 -6.75
N ARG A 57 -3.81 24.80 -7.09
CA ARG A 57 -4.39 25.89 -7.86
C ARG A 57 -4.40 27.16 -7.01
N ALA A 58 -4.13 28.32 -7.61
CA ALA A 58 -4.02 29.62 -6.92
C ALA A 58 -5.23 29.98 -6.05
N ASN A 59 -6.42 29.46 -6.35
CA ASN A 59 -7.66 29.69 -5.63
C ASN A 59 -8.16 28.46 -4.83
N ALA A 60 -7.40 27.38 -4.80
CA ALA A 60 -7.74 26.28 -3.93
C ALA A 60 -7.20 26.62 -2.53
N SER A 61 -8.09 26.84 -1.56
CA SER A 61 -7.72 26.69 -0.16
C SER A 61 -6.96 25.36 -0.06
N THR A 62 -5.73 25.40 0.48
CA THR A 62 -5.00 24.17 0.77
C THR A 62 -5.98 23.26 1.49
N PRO A 63 -6.35 22.10 0.93
CA PRO A 63 -7.28 21.22 1.62
C PRO A 63 -6.72 21.01 3.02
N ALA A 64 -7.56 21.19 4.04
CA ALA A 64 -7.19 20.82 5.38
C ALA A 64 -6.59 19.42 5.28
N GLN A 65 -5.38 19.23 5.79
CA GLN A 65 -4.67 17.96 5.70
C GLN A 65 -5.27 16.98 6.71
N GLU A 66 -6.55 16.73 6.55
CA GLU A 66 -7.28 15.75 7.33
C GLU A 66 -7.10 14.38 6.66
N GLY A 67 -6.58 13.45 7.42
CA GLY A 67 -6.33 12.11 6.92
C GLY A 67 -5.79 11.18 8.00
N ASN A 68 -5.56 9.94 7.63
CA ASN A 68 -5.08 8.91 8.53
C ASN A 68 -3.67 8.40 8.18
N LEU A 69 -3.05 8.95 7.13
CA LEU A 69 -1.69 8.62 6.75
C LEU A 69 -0.91 9.86 6.32
N THR A 70 0.14 10.19 7.06
CA THR A 70 1.09 11.25 6.69
C THR A 70 2.27 10.63 5.93
N ILE A 71 2.62 11.21 4.78
CA ILE A 71 3.68 10.70 3.91
C ILE A 71 4.69 11.79 3.54
N PHE A 72 5.94 11.40 3.35
CA PHE A 72 6.95 12.28 2.76
C PHE A 72 6.76 12.39 1.26
N LEU A 73 6.85 13.62 0.75
CA LEU A 73 6.80 13.88 -0.68
C LEU A 73 8.18 13.69 -1.31
N PRO A 74 8.29 12.85 -2.37
CA PRO A 74 9.54 12.63 -3.06
C PRO A 74 9.97 13.84 -3.89
N SER A 75 11.26 14.20 -3.87
CA SER A 75 11.81 15.31 -4.67
C SER A 75 12.34 14.87 -6.03
N ARG A 76 12.71 13.60 -6.18
CA ARG A 76 13.31 13.05 -7.42
C ARG A 76 12.52 11.84 -7.89
N ARG A 77 12.48 11.67 -9.22
CA ARG A 77 12.00 10.41 -9.79
C ARG A 77 13.06 9.35 -9.57
N ALA A 78 12.73 8.27 -8.90
CA ALA A 78 13.67 7.18 -8.66
C ALA A 78 13.99 6.43 -9.97
N GLY A 79 15.23 5.97 -10.09
CA GLY A 79 15.65 5.04 -11.14
C GLY A 79 16.09 5.66 -12.46
N ILE A 80 16.16 7.00 -12.58
CA ILE A 80 16.63 7.67 -13.79
C ILE A 80 17.66 8.72 -13.40
N ASP A 81 18.93 8.47 -13.73
CA ASP A 81 19.98 9.49 -13.64
C ASP A 81 19.63 10.66 -14.59
N GLY A 82 19.60 11.89 -14.06
CA GLY A 82 19.15 13.06 -14.80
C GLY A 82 17.63 13.21 -14.92
N GLY A 83 16.84 12.39 -14.23
CA GLY A 83 15.39 12.46 -14.25
C GLY A 83 14.79 13.78 -13.79
N LYS A 84 13.56 14.08 -14.25
CA LYS A 84 12.81 15.29 -13.87
C LYS A 84 12.76 15.41 -12.34
N TRP A 85 13.00 16.61 -11.87
CA TRP A 85 12.92 16.97 -10.47
C TRP A 85 11.66 17.79 -10.21
N LYS A 86 10.94 17.49 -9.13
CA LYS A 86 9.84 18.29 -8.63
C LYS A 86 10.22 18.78 -7.24
N ASP A 87 10.19 20.08 -7.02
CA ASP A 87 10.37 20.64 -5.68
C ASP A 87 9.09 20.46 -4.87
N PRO A 88 9.11 19.65 -3.78
CA PRO A 88 7.94 19.45 -2.94
C PRO A 88 7.38 20.73 -2.32
N ALA A 89 8.20 21.80 -2.23
CA ALA A 89 7.72 23.10 -1.76
C ALA A 89 6.65 23.70 -2.68
N TYR A 90 6.70 23.38 -3.97
CA TYR A 90 5.75 23.86 -4.98
C TYR A 90 4.79 22.77 -5.46
N PHE A 91 5.23 21.51 -5.44
CA PHE A 91 4.45 20.34 -5.88
C PHE A 91 4.01 19.53 -4.67
N ASN A 92 3.16 20.11 -3.83
CA ASN A 92 2.72 19.53 -2.56
C ASN A 92 1.22 19.16 -2.53
N TYR A 93 0.56 19.23 -3.67
CA TYR A 93 -0.86 18.88 -3.77
C TYR A 93 -1.04 17.48 -4.38
N LEU A 94 -1.86 16.66 -3.72
CA LEU A 94 -2.36 15.38 -4.21
C LEU A 94 -3.88 15.50 -4.39
N SER A 95 -4.35 15.32 -5.61
CA SER A 95 -5.79 15.33 -5.89
C SER A 95 -6.47 14.08 -5.30
N PRO A 96 -7.79 14.07 -5.10
CA PRO A 96 -8.52 12.88 -4.67
C PRO A 96 -8.27 11.66 -5.58
N ARG A 97 -8.14 11.88 -6.88
CA ARG A 97 -7.75 10.83 -7.84
C ARG A 97 -6.35 10.29 -7.55
N ALA A 98 -5.39 11.17 -7.29
CA ALA A 98 -4.02 10.79 -6.92
C ALA A 98 -3.99 9.94 -5.65
N VAL A 99 -4.79 10.31 -4.64
CA VAL A 99 -4.92 9.54 -3.39
C VAL A 99 -5.48 8.14 -3.68
N ASN A 100 -6.50 8.01 -4.52
CA ASN A 100 -7.04 6.70 -4.91
C ASN A 100 -6.01 5.84 -5.66
N GLU A 101 -5.17 6.44 -6.51
CA GLU A 101 -4.10 5.72 -7.21
C GLU A 101 -3.01 5.25 -6.22
N ILE A 102 -2.62 6.08 -5.26
CA ILE A 102 -1.67 5.72 -4.19
C ILE A 102 -2.25 4.60 -3.32
N GLU A 103 -3.51 4.69 -2.96
CA GLU A 103 -4.20 3.65 -2.18
C GLU A 103 -4.26 2.32 -2.94
N ALA A 104 -4.52 2.36 -4.25
CA ALA A 104 -4.53 1.14 -5.08
C ALA A 104 -3.15 0.46 -5.10
N GLU A 105 -2.08 1.21 -5.25
CA GLU A 105 -0.71 0.68 -5.21
C GLU A 105 -0.37 0.11 -3.82
N LEU A 106 -0.72 0.81 -2.74
CA LEU A 106 -0.53 0.29 -1.38
C LEU A 106 -1.30 -1.01 -1.16
N ARG A 107 -2.53 -1.10 -1.70
CA ARG A 107 -3.35 -2.31 -1.62
C ARG A 107 -2.71 -3.48 -2.37
N GLU A 108 -2.09 -3.24 -3.52
CA GLU A 108 -1.37 -4.30 -4.23
C GLU A 108 -0.12 -4.77 -3.47
N VAL A 109 0.66 -3.85 -2.88
CA VAL A 109 1.82 -4.20 -2.03
C VAL A 109 1.36 -5.02 -0.82
N PHE A 110 0.32 -4.58 -0.12
CA PHE A 110 -0.28 -5.30 1.00
C PHE A 110 -0.73 -6.72 0.60
N ASN A 111 -1.48 -6.83 -0.51
CA ASN A 111 -1.97 -8.11 -1.01
C ASN A 111 -0.82 -9.05 -1.38
N LEU A 112 0.26 -8.51 -1.96
CA LEU A 112 1.44 -9.28 -2.33
C LEU A 112 2.14 -9.85 -1.09
N ASP A 113 2.29 -9.06 -0.04
CA ASP A 113 2.92 -9.48 1.21
C ASP A 113 2.08 -10.54 1.95
N LEU A 114 0.76 -10.32 2.02
CA LEU A 114 -0.17 -11.31 2.58
C LEU A 114 -0.07 -12.65 1.83
N ARG A 115 -0.12 -12.61 0.49
CA ARG A 115 -0.03 -13.81 -0.36
C ARG A 115 1.31 -14.52 -0.19
N ARG A 116 2.41 -13.77 -0.17
CA ARG A 116 3.76 -14.32 0.07
C ARG A 116 3.86 -15.01 1.41
N THR A 117 3.33 -14.40 2.46
CA THR A 117 3.36 -14.95 3.82
C THR A 117 2.59 -16.27 3.90
N ILE A 118 1.37 -16.33 3.33
CA ILE A 118 0.58 -17.55 3.33
C ILE A 118 1.21 -18.63 2.44
N LEU A 119 1.65 -18.29 1.23
CA LEU A 119 2.28 -19.25 0.31
C LEU A 119 3.59 -19.81 0.85
N LYS A 120 4.39 -18.99 1.54
CA LYS A 120 5.61 -19.44 2.21
C LYS A 120 5.28 -20.50 3.25
N ASN A 121 4.31 -20.23 4.11
CA ASN A 121 3.85 -21.20 5.11
C ASN A 121 3.29 -22.48 4.46
N GLU A 122 2.53 -22.39 3.37
CA GLU A 122 1.99 -23.57 2.68
C GLU A 122 3.09 -24.44 2.07
N LYS A 123 4.19 -23.87 1.61
CA LYS A 123 5.35 -24.64 1.13
C LYS A 123 6.09 -25.32 2.28
N GLU A 124 6.24 -24.62 3.41
CA GLU A 124 6.92 -25.12 4.61
C GLU A 124 6.02 -26.04 5.46
N ARG A 125 4.73 -26.18 5.09
CA ARG A 125 3.71 -26.94 5.85
C ARG A 125 4.02 -28.42 6.04
N ARG A 126 4.95 -29.00 5.28
CA ARG A 126 5.45 -30.36 5.52
C ARG A 126 6.17 -30.48 6.87
N GLU A 127 6.71 -29.38 7.37
CA GLU A 127 7.48 -29.29 8.62
C GLU A 127 6.66 -28.63 9.74
N SER A 128 5.90 -27.54 9.42
CA SER A 128 5.04 -26.85 10.38
C SER A 128 3.57 -27.21 10.14
N LYS A 129 2.87 -27.70 11.16
CA LYS A 129 1.42 -28.01 11.11
C LYS A 129 0.54 -26.75 11.28
N GLU A 130 1.10 -25.57 11.05
CA GLU A 130 0.41 -24.29 11.27
C GLU A 130 -0.77 -24.12 10.29
N LYS A 131 -1.92 -23.73 10.81
CA LYS A 131 -3.12 -23.48 10.00
C LYS A 131 -3.03 -22.10 9.32
N ARG A 132 -3.71 -21.93 8.20
CA ARG A 132 -3.80 -20.65 7.47
C ARG A 132 -4.26 -19.49 8.34
N ILE A 133 -5.21 -19.76 9.23
CA ILE A 133 -5.76 -18.79 10.16
C ILE A 133 -4.69 -18.27 11.13
N ASP A 134 -3.83 -19.14 11.64
CA ASP A 134 -2.76 -18.76 12.56
C ASP A 134 -1.72 -17.86 11.84
N VAL A 135 -1.44 -18.17 10.56
CA VAL A 135 -0.56 -17.34 9.72
C VAL A 135 -1.13 -15.95 9.49
N VAL A 136 -2.44 -15.85 9.21
CA VAL A 136 -3.12 -14.57 9.03
C VAL A 136 -3.13 -13.78 10.34
N ASN A 137 -3.39 -14.41 11.46
CA ASN A 137 -3.37 -13.76 12.78
C ASN A 137 -1.97 -13.23 13.12
N ARG A 138 -0.92 -14.01 12.83
CA ARG A 138 0.46 -13.55 13.00
C ARG A 138 0.78 -12.35 12.08
N PHE A 139 0.31 -12.39 10.83
CA PHE A 139 0.45 -11.26 9.91
C PHE A 139 -0.25 -10.01 10.45
N MET A 140 -1.49 -10.14 10.94
CA MET A 140 -2.22 -9.03 11.55
C MET A 140 -1.48 -8.46 12.76
N GLN A 141 -0.96 -9.30 13.64
CA GLN A 141 -0.17 -8.87 14.79
C GLN A 141 1.13 -8.17 14.39
N GLN A 142 1.84 -8.70 13.39
CA GLN A 142 3.08 -8.12 12.89
C GLN A 142 2.88 -6.67 12.42
N TYR A 143 1.79 -6.40 11.72
CA TYR A 143 1.50 -5.07 11.18
C TYR A 143 0.55 -4.24 12.05
N GLY A 144 0.11 -4.78 13.19
CA GLY A 144 -0.82 -4.09 14.10
C GLY A 144 -2.16 -3.77 13.46
N LEU A 145 -2.66 -4.68 12.61
CA LEU A 145 -3.91 -4.47 11.86
C LEU A 145 -5.11 -4.64 12.78
N THR A 146 -5.88 -3.58 12.95
CA THR A 146 -7.10 -3.56 13.77
C THR A 146 -8.35 -3.25 12.94
N ALA A 147 -8.19 -2.55 11.84
CA ALA A 147 -9.28 -2.06 10.99
C ALA A 147 -9.76 -3.08 9.93
N ILE A 148 -9.18 -4.28 9.90
CA ILE A 148 -9.59 -5.36 8.99
C ILE A 148 -9.74 -6.66 9.76
N THR A 149 -10.68 -7.52 9.34
CA THR A 149 -10.90 -8.81 9.99
C THR A 149 -10.09 -9.92 9.33
N GLU A 150 -9.74 -10.93 10.12
CA GLU A 150 -9.10 -12.17 9.67
C GLU A 150 -9.88 -12.83 8.52
N ASP A 151 -11.22 -12.92 8.64
CA ASP A 151 -12.10 -13.50 7.63
C ASP A 151 -12.02 -12.73 6.29
N ALA A 152 -11.91 -11.40 6.32
CA ALA A 152 -11.72 -10.59 5.12
C ALA A 152 -10.39 -10.91 4.42
N LEU A 153 -9.30 -11.10 5.17
CA LEU A 153 -8.00 -11.49 4.64
C LEU A 153 -8.00 -12.90 4.05
N LEU A 154 -8.63 -13.85 4.74
CA LEU A 154 -8.80 -15.22 4.23
C LEU A 154 -9.63 -15.25 2.94
N LYS A 155 -10.72 -14.48 2.86
CA LYS A 155 -11.53 -14.33 1.65
C LYS A 155 -10.75 -13.68 0.50
N ASN A 156 -9.92 -12.68 0.80
CA ASN A 156 -9.03 -12.06 -0.19
C ASN A 156 -8.09 -13.11 -0.79
N TYR A 157 -7.43 -13.88 0.05
CA TYR A 157 -6.54 -14.95 -0.40
C TYR A 157 -7.29 -16.04 -1.19
N ALA A 158 -8.46 -16.47 -0.75
CA ALA A 158 -9.26 -17.46 -1.47
C ALA A 158 -9.67 -16.98 -2.88
N ARG A 159 -10.04 -15.71 -3.02
CA ARG A 159 -10.32 -15.10 -4.34
C ARG A 159 -9.10 -15.11 -5.25
N TYR A 160 -7.91 -14.83 -4.70
CA TYR A 160 -6.66 -14.91 -5.45
C TYR A 160 -6.41 -16.33 -5.96
N ILE A 161 -6.49 -17.35 -5.11
CA ILE A 161 -6.29 -18.76 -5.50
C ILE A 161 -7.31 -19.20 -6.55
N ASN A 162 -8.58 -18.80 -6.41
CA ASN A 162 -9.62 -19.14 -7.38
C ASN A 162 -9.38 -18.50 -8.77
N ARG A 163 -8.75 -17.34 -8.83
CA ARG A 163 -8.32 -16.71 -10.10
C ARG A 163 -7.16 -17.46 -10.75
N MET A 164 -6.21 -17.92 -9.95
CA MET A 164 -5.02 -18.63 -10.43
C MET A 164 -5.31 -20.06 -10.86
N SER A 165 -6.34 -20.69 -10.28
CA SER A 165 -6.79 -22.05 -10.59
C SER A 165 -8.28 -22.03 -10.92
N PRO A 166 -8.66 -21.64 -12.13
CA PRO A 166 -10.07 -21.57 -12.51
C PRO A 166 -10.72 -22.94 -12.36
N GLN A 167 -11.79 -22.99 -11.58
CA GLN A 167 -12.55 -24.22 -11.38
C GLN A 167 -13.13 -24.67 -12.72
N LYS A 168 -13.00 -25.95 -13.03
CA LYS A 168 -13.67 -26.56 -14.18
C LYS A 168 -15.16 -26.21 -14.13
N PRO A 169 -15.77 -25.77 -15.24
CA PRO A 169 -17.18 -25.43 -15.22
C PRO A 169 -17.99 -26.63 -14.74
N ARG A 170 -18.89 -26.40 -13.79
CA ARG A 170 -19.79 -27.47 -13.31
C ARG A 170 -20.62 -27.96 -14.48
N LYS A 171 -20.48 -29.22 -14.83
CA LYS A 171 -21.38 -29.86 -15.81
C LYS A 171 -22.78 -29.88 -15.19
N TYR A 172 -23.68 -29.05 -15.69
CA TYR A 172 -25.09 -29.10 -15.35
C TYR A 172 -25.65 -30.44 -15.82
N ARG A 173 -25.93 -31.37 -14.92
CA ARG A 173 -26.75 -32.53 -15.25
C ARG A 173 -28.18 -32.00 -15.49
N LYS A 174 -28.62 -31.91 -16.76
CA LYS A 174 -30.03 -31.80 -17.06
C LYS A 174 -30.74 -33.00 -16.39
N LYS A 175 -31.62 -32.72 -15.39
CA LYS A 175 -32.60 -33.74 -14.99
C LYS A 175 -33.47 -34.01 -16.21
N LEU A 176 -33.35 -35.21 -16.78
CA LEU A 176 -34.34 -35.72 -17.66
C LEU A 176 -35.65 -35.79 -16.84
N GLN A 177 -36.65 -35.04 -17.25
CA GLN A 177 -38.01 -35.20 -16.78
C GLN A 177 -38.57 -36.41 -17.58
N ASP A 178 -38.79 -37.49 -16.88
CA ASP A 178 -39.64 -38.60 -17.32
C ASP A 178 -41.10 -38.22 -17.04
#